data_4c1205c30139c586ce24e5e2c9c17167
#
_entry.id   4c1205c30139c586ce24e5e2c9c17167
#
_cell.length_a   1.000
_cell.length_b   1.000
_cell.length_c   1.000
_cell.angle_alpha   90.00
_cell.angle_beta   90.00
_cell.angle_gamma   90.00
#
_symmetry.space_group_name_H-M   'P 1'
#
loop_
_entity.id
_entity.type
_entity.pdbx_description
1 polymer ?
#
loop_
_entity_poly.entity_id
_entity_poly.type
_entity_poly.pdbx_seq_one_letter_code
_entity_poly.pdbx_strand_id
1 'polypeptide(L)'
;MATDIKTRWLLTTSALFLAVLGVALSFLPQEILALTGAPAAPRLVLLVQLSGAMALAWAILNWMSRGQRFGGIYNRPLTLANVLHFATGSVTLLKMMTAGAVGLPEVVLVVPYVVLALWWAAALVTSPV
;
A
#
# COMPACT_ATOMS: atom_id res chain seq x y z
N MET A 1 -6.58 25.28 5.06
CA MET A 1 -7.82 24.49 5.06
C MET A 1 -7.88 23.47 3.91
N ALA A 2 -7.69 23.89 2.68
CA ALA A 2 -7.76 22.96 1.53
C ALA A 2 -6.68 21.85 1.56
N THR A 3 -5.51 22.12 2.09
CA THR A 3 -4.39 21.18 2.20
C THR A 3 -4.70 20.07 3.23
N ASP A 4 -5.37 20.40 4.31
CA ASP A 4 -5.68 19.45 5.38
C ASP A 4 -6.72 18.41 4.94
N ILE A 5 -7.68 18.79 4.11
CA ILE A 5 -8.72 17.88 3.59
C ILE A 5 -8.11 16.85 2.62
N LYS A 6 -7.27 17.30 1.69
CA LYS A 6 -6.60 16.41 0.72
C LYS A 6 -5.72 15.37 1.42
N THR A 7 -4.97 15.81 2.40
CA THR A 7 -4.11 14.96 3.24
C THR A 7 -4.90 13.92 4.00
N ARG A 8 -6.00 14.33 4.62
CA ARG A 8 -6.88 13.42 5.37
C ARG A 8 -7.47 12.34 4.47
N TRP A 9 -7.90 12.70 3.26
CA TRP A 9 -8.41 11.73 2.29
C TRP A 9 -7.34 10.77 1.82
N LEU A 10 -6.14 11.25 1.53
CA LEU A 10 -5.02 10.39 1.13
C LEU A 10 -4.68 9.36 2.22
N LEU A 11 -4.55 9.79 3.47
CA LEU A 11 -4.30 8.89 4.60
C LEU A 11 -5.44 7.90 4.82
N THR A 12 -6.69 8.36 4.73
CA THR A 12 -7.87 7.49 4.91
C THR A 12 -7.96 6.45 3.79
N THR A 13 -7.79 6.85 2.54
CA THR A 13 -7.82 5.93 1.38
C THR A 13 -6.70 4.90 1.47
N SER A 14 -5.47 5.34 1.78
CA SER A 14 -4.34 4.43 1.98
C SER A 14 -4.58 3.46 3.12
N ALA A 15 -5.12 3.95 4.25
CA ALA A 15 -5.43 3.11 5.41
C ALA A 15 -6.48 2.04 5.08
N LEU A 16 -7.57 2.41 4.43
CA LEU A 16 -8.63 1.47 4.05
C LEU A 16 -8.15 0.44 3.03
N PHE A 17 -7.42 0.88 2.01
CA PHE A 17 -6.83 -0.02 1.02
C PHE A 17 -5.89 -1.03 1.67
N LEU A 18 -4.96 -0.57 2.50
CA LEU A 18 -4.00 -1.45 3.19
C LEU A 18 -4.67 -2.33 4.25
N ALA A 19 -5.76 -1.89 4.88
CA ALA A 19 -6.53 -2.71 5.81
C ALA A 19 -7.19 -3.88 5.08
N VAL A 20 -7.87 -3.62 3.96
CA VAL A 20 -8.50 -4.68 3.14
C VAL A 20 -7.45 -5.65 2.62
N LEU A 21 -6.36 -5.14 2.06
CA LEU A 21 -5.24 -5.95 1.56
C LEU A 21 -4.62 -6.78 2.71
N GLY A 22 -4.37 -6.16 3.84
CA GLY A 22 -3.76 -6.82 4.99
C GLY A 22 -4.63 -7.93 5.57
N VAL A 23 -5.94 -7.71 5.67
CA VAL A 23 -6.89 -8.77 6.09
C VAL A 23 -6.89 -9.92 5.08
N ALA A 24 -6.99 -9.62 3.78
CA ALA A 24 -7.01 -10.64 2.75
C ALA A 24 -5.72 -11.50 2.77
N LEU A 25 -4.56 -10.87 2.81
CA LEU A 25 -3.27 -11.58 2.84
C LEU A 25 -3.04 -12.36 4.13
N SER A 26 -3.53 -11.86 5.28
CA SER A 26 -3.35 -12.52 6.57
C SER A 26 -4.27 -13.72 6.77
N PHE A 27 -5.52 -13.63 6.31
CA PHE A 27 -6.54 -14.64 6.60
C PHE A 27 -6.91 -15.52 5.41
N LEU A 28 -6.59 -15.10 4.18
CA LEU A 28 -6.89 -15.81 2.94
C LEU A 28 -5.62 -16.03 2.07
N PRO A 29 -4.47 -16.42 2.66
CA PRO A 29 -3.22 -16.51 1.90
C PRO A 29 -3.25 -17.61 0.86
N GLN A 30 -3.94 -18.73 1.13
CA GLN A 30 -4.03 -19.86 0.21
C GLN A 30 -4.91 -19.53 -0.99
N GLU A 31 -6.02 -18.85 -0.77
CA GLU A 31 -6.94 -18.38 -1.80
C GLU A 31 -6.27 -17.35 -2.71
N ILE A 32 -5.51 -16.41 -2.13
CA ILE A 32 -4.72 -15.43 -2.88
C ILE A 32 -3.67 -16.14 -3.75
N LEU A 33 -2.93 -17.10 -3.19
CA LEU A 33 -1.96 -17.88 -3.96
C LEU A 33 -2.61 -18.67 -5.09
N ALA A 34 -3.77 -19.27 -4.84
CA ALA A 34 -4.52 -19.96 -5.89
C ALA A 34 -4.90 -19.05 -7.06
N LEU A 35 -5.28 -17.81 -6.78
CA LEU A 35 -5.60 -16.79 -7.80
C LEU A 35 -4.36 -16.35 -8.61
N THR A 36 -3.16 -16.43 -8.04
CA THR A 36 -1.91 -16.15 -8.75
C THR A 36 -1.41 -17.35 -9.57
N GLY A 37 -2.01 -18.52 -9.40
CA GLY A 37 -1.52 -19.78 -9.97
C GLY A 37 -0.30 -20.36 -9.24
N ALA A 38 0.10 -19.79 -8.13
CA ALA A 38 1.22 -20.29 -7.33
C ALA A 38 0.78 -21.42 -6.38
N PRO A 39 1.65 -22.41 -6.14
CA PRO A 39 1.33 -23.47 -5.18
C PRO A 39 1.29 -22.91 -3.75
N ALA A 40 0.36 -23.40 -2.93
CA ALA A 40 0.23 -23.03 -1.52
C ALA A 40 1.31 -23.71 -0.66
N ALA A 41 2.58 -23.52 -1.03
CA ALA A 41 3.70 -24.02 -0.25
C ALA A 41 3.79 -23.31 1.11
N PRO A 42 4.11 -24.00 2.22
CA PRO A 42 4.10 -23.41 3.57
C PRO A 42 4.92 -22.13 3.71
N ARG A 43 6.08 -22.07 3.05
CA ARG A 43 6.93 -20.87 3.07
C ARG A 43 6.30 -19.68 2.34
N LEU A 44 5.61 -19.94 1.22
CA LEU A 44 4.89 -18.90 0.48
C LEU A 44 3.69 -18.40 1.26
N VAL A 45 2.91 -19.30 1.86
CA VAL A 45 1.81 -18.94 2.77
C VAL A 45 2.31 -18.03 3.90
N LEU A 46 3.43 -18.40 4.55
CA LEU A 46 4.04 -17.59 5.60
C LEU A 46 4.43 -16.19 5.10
N LEU A 47 5.07 -16.07 3.93
CA LEU A 47 5.47 -14.78 3.37
C LEU A 47 4.26 -13.89 3.06
N VAL A 48 3.19 -14.47 2.51
CA VAL A 48 1.94 -13.75 2.24
C VAL A 48 1.31 -13.26 3.54
N GLN A 49 1.25 -14.10 4.58
CA GLN A 49 0.72 -13.71 5.89
C GLN A 49 1.56 -12.60 6.56
N LEU A 50 2.89 -12.68 6.50
CA LEU A 50 3.76 -11.64 7.02
C LEU A 50 3.58 -10.31 6.26
N SER A 51 3.41 -10.37 4.95
CA SER A 51 3.08 -9.20 4.13
C SER A 51 1.74 -8.59 4.53
N GLY A 52 0.76 -9.43 4.83
CA GLY A 52 -0.54 -9.02 5.37
C GLY A 52 -0.42 -8.31 6.72
N ALA A 53 0.37 -8.85 7.63
CA ALA A 53 0.62 -8.24 8.93
C ALA A 53 1.29 -6.85 8.79
N MET A 54 2.25 -6.71 7.88
CA MET A 54 2.87 -5.42 7.57
C MET A 54 1.86 -4.43 6.98
N ALA A 55 1.00 -4.87 6.07
CA ALA A 55 -0.04 -4.03 5.50
C ALA A 55 -1.04 -3.55 6.57
N LEU A 56 -1.42 -4.40 7.53
CA LEU A 56 -2.27 -4.01 8.66
C LEU A 56 -1.61 -2.98 9.56
N ALA A 57 -0.31 -3.14 9.85
CA ALA A 57 0.44 -2.15 10.63
C ALA A 57 0.48 -0.78 9.94
N TRP A 58 0.72 -0.74 8.63
CA TRP A 58 0.66 0.47 7.81
C TRP A 58 -0.75 1.08 7.76
N ALA A 59 -1.77 0.24 7.67
CA ALA A 59 -3.16 0.69 7.69
C ALA A 59 -3.48 1.44 8.99
N ILE A 60 -3.11 0.87 10.14
CA ILE A 60 -3.31 1.50 11.45
C ILE A 60 -2.52 2.80 11.58
N LEU A 61 -1.25 2.80 11.16
CA LEU A 61 -0.41 4.00 11.18
C LEU A 61 -1.04 5.15 10.38
N ASN A 62 -1.45 4.89 9.15
CA ASN A 62 -2.12 5.87 8.31
C ASN A 62 -3.46 6.32 8.89
N TRP A 63 -4.25 5.40 9.43
CA TRP A 63 -5.53 5.70 10.05
C TRP A 63 -5.40 6.62 11.27
N MET A 64 -4.45 6.35 12.14
CA MET A 64 -4.21 7.17 13.33
C MET A 64 -3.65 8.54 12.97
N SER A 65 -2.88 8.63 11.90
CA SER A 65 -2.25 9.88 11.45
C SER A 65 -3.18 10.81 10.63
N ARG A 66 -4.39 10.36 10.28
CA ARG A 66 -5.30 11.12 9.38
C ARG A 66 -5.77 12.47 9.92
N GLY A 67 -5.64 12.70 11.22
CA GLY A 67 -5.97 13.97 11.87
C GLY A 67 -4.81 14.96 11.94
N GLN A 68 -3.61 14.54 11.55
CA GLN A 68 -2.41 15.35 11.61
C GLN A 68 -2.23 16.17 10.32
N ARG A 69 -1.59 17.34 10.43
CA ARG A 69 -1.24 18.17 9.28
C ARG A 69 0.05 17.65 8.64
N PHE A 70 0.07 17.54 7.30
CA PHE A 70 1.33 17.39 6.59
C PHE A 70 2.08 18.72 6.65
N GLY A 71 3.26 18.67 7.12
CA GLY A 71 4.13 19.80 7.32
C GLY A 71 4.78 19.72 8.70
N GLY A 72 6.08 19.78 8.72
CA GLY A 72 6.86 19.64 9.92
C GLY A 72 7.59 18.31 10.05
N ILE A 73 8.57 18.31 10.94
CA ILE A 73 9.53 17.21 11.17
C ILE A 73 8.87 15.86 11.52
N TYR A 74 7.68 15.89 12.13
CA TYR A 74 7.03 14.69 12.62
C TYR A 74 6.27 13.90 11.55
N ASN A 75 5.79 14.55 10.49
CA ASN A 75 5.00 13.90 9.45
C ASN A 75 5.79 13.55 8.19
N ARG A 76 6.99 14.11 8.03
CA ARG A 76 7.86 13.80 6.90
C ARG A 76 8.27 12.33 6.82
N PRO A 77 8.65 11.66 7.93
CA PRO A 77 8.92 10.21 7.91
C PRO A 77 7.73 9.37 7.43
N LEU A 78 6.52 9.71 7.88
CA LEU A 78 5.30 9.03 7.46
C LEU A 78 5.05 9.18 5.95
N THR A 79 5.20 10.40 5.42
CA THR A 79 5.03 10.68 4.00
C THR A 79 6.06 9.92 3.17
N LEU A 80 7.34 10.00 3.54
CA LEU A 80 8.42 9.28 2.86
C LEU A 80 8.22 7.76 2.88
N ALA A 81 7.80 7.22 4.01
CA ALA A 81 7.56 5.80 4.15
C ALA A 81 6.40 5.32 3.26
N ASN A 82 5.31 6.10 3.16
CA ASN A 82 4.22 5.78 2.24
C ASN A 82 4.64 5.93 0.76
N VAL A 83 5.39 6.98 0.41
CA VAL A 83 5.96 7.12 -0.93
C VAL A 83 6.80 5.89 -1.28
N LEU A 84 7.70 5.49 -0.38
CA LEU A 84 8.57 4.34 -0.60
C LEU A 84 7.77 3.04 -0.76
N HIS A 85 6.79 2.81 0.11
CA HIS A 85 5.94 1.62 0.06
C HIS A 85 5.19 1.51 -1.27
N PHE A 86 4.45 2.55 -1.63
CA PHE A 86 3.62 2.52 -2.84
C PHE A 86 4.45 2.59 -4.12
N ALA A 87 5.54 3.36 -4.15
CA ALA A 87 6.43 3.42 -5.32
C ALA A 87 7.13 2.09 -5.57
N THR A 88 7.73 1.49 -4.53
CA THR A 88 8.39 0.18 -4.66
C THR A 88 7.40 -0.91 -5.06
N GLY A 89 6.22 -0.94 -4.42
CA GLY A 89 5.16 -1.88 -4.78
C GLY A 89 4.70 -1.71 -6.23
N SER A 90 4.52 -0.47 -6.68
CA SER A 90 4.13 -0.17 -8.07
C SER A 90 5.17 -0.65 -9.07
N VAL A 91 6.46 -0.35 -8.82
CA VAL A 91 7.55 -0.80 -9.70
C VAL A 91 7.61 -2.32 -9.77
N THR A 92 7.47 -3.00 -8.64
CA THR A 92 7.47 -4.46 -8.58
C THR A 92 6.31 -5.06 -9.36
N LEU A 93 5.10 -4.55 -9.17
CA LEU A 93 3.90 -5.00 -9.90
C LEU A 93 4.02 -4.76 -11.42
N LEU A 94 4.50 -3.58 -11.81
CA LEU A 94 4.71 -3.26 -13.23
C LEU A 94 5.77 -4.16 -13.87
N LYS A 95 6.84 -4.47 -13.15
CA LYS A 95 7.85 -5.42 -13.64
C LYS A 95 7.27 -6.83 -13.85
N MET A 96 6.43 -7.30 -12.94
CA MET A 96 5.75 -8.58 -13.11
C MET A 96 4.82 -8.57 -14.32
N MET A 97 4.08 -7.49 -14.54
CA MET A 97 3.22 -7.35 -15.72
C MET A 97 4.00 -7.40 -17.02
N THR A 98 5.16 -6.75 -17.10
CA THR A 98 6.02 -6.79 -18.30
C THR A 98 6.66 -8.17 -18.52
N ALA A 99 6.87 -8.94 -17.48
CA ALA A 99 7.39 -10.30 -17.57
C ALA A 99 6.32 -11.33 -18.00
N GLY A 100 5.05 -10.95 -18.07
CA GLY A 100 3.94 -11.83 -18.49
C GLY A 100 3.52 -12.88 -17.45
N ALA A 101 4.06 -12.81 -16.24
CA ALA A 101 3.78 -13.76 -15.15
C ALA A 101 2.80 -13.13 -14.14
N VAL A 102 1.56 -12.84 -14.59
CA VAL A 102 0.56 -12.16 -13.76
C VAL A 102 -0.70 -12.99 -13.61
N GLY A 103 -1.21 -13.04 -12.39
CA GLY A 103 -2.54 -13.52 -12.05
C GLY A 103 -3.52 -12.36 -11.84
N LEU A 104 -4.73 -12.71 -11.45
CA LEU A 104 -5.77 -11.72 -11.15
C LEU A 104 -5.39 -10.75 -10.02
N PRO A 105 -4.76 -11.19 -8.90
CA PRO A 105 -4.39 -10.28 -7.83
C PRO A 105 -3.43 -9.17 -8.26
N GLU A 106 -2.42 -9.48 -9.07
CA GLU A 106 -1.43 -8.50 -9.53
C GLU A 106 -2.07 -7.44 -10.42
N VAL A 107 -2.98 -7.87 -11.33
CA VAL A 107 -3.71 -6.94 -12.21
C VAL A 107 -4.63 -6.02 -11.40
N VAL A 108 -5.29 -6.53 -10.38
CA VAL A 108 -6.17 -5.73 -9.50
C VAL A 108 -5.37 -4.76 -8.64
N LEU A 109 -4.19 -5.17 -8.17
CA LEU A 109 -3.36 -4.36 -7.28
C LEU A 109 -2.58 -3.24 -7.99
N VAL A 110 -2.20 -3.41 -9.25
CA VAL A 110 -1.34 -2.44 -9.94
C VAL A 110 -1.97 -1.05 -9.99
N VAL A 111 -3.27 -0.94 -10.25
CA VAL A 111 -3.96 0.36 -10.38
C VAL A 111 -3.96 1.14 -9.05
N PRO A 112 -4.45 0.59 -7.92
CA PRO A 112 -4.44 1.33 -6.67
C PRO A 112 -3.02 1.64 -6.18
N TYR A 113 -2.04 0.75 -6.39
CA TYR A 113 -0.65 1.02 -6.02
C TYR A 113 -0.07 2.19 -6.80
N VAL A 114 -0.25 2.23 -8.13
CA VAL A 114 0.25 3.33 -8.97
C VAL A 114 -0.46 4.64 -8.63
N VAL A 115 -1.78 4.63 -8.47
CA VAL A 115 -2.54 5.83 -8.12
C VAL A 115 -2.10 6.39 -6.77
N LEU A 116 -1.96 5.54 -5.75
CA LEU A 116 -1.50 5.96 -4.43
C LEU A 116 -0.04 6.41 -4.45
N ALA A 117 0.83 5.75 -5.21
CA ALA A 117 2.22 6.18 -5.38
C ALA A 117 2.33 7.60 -5.94
N LEU A 118 1.57 7.89 -7.00
CA LEU A 118 1.55 9.23 -7.61
C LEU A 118 0.94 10.28 -6.66
N TRP A 119 -0.11 9.93 -5.95
CA TRP A 119 -0.74 10.84 -5.00
C TRP A 119 0.19 11.15 -3.82
N TRP A 120 0.86 10.16 -3.25
CA TRP A 120 1.84 10.36 -2.19
C TRP A 120 3.07 11.14 -2.67
N ALA A 121 3.56 10.88 -3.89
CA ALA A 121 4.65 11.65 -4.48
C ALA A 121 4.26 13.12 -4.67
N ALA A 122 3.06 13.38 -5.16
CA ALA A 122 2.54 14.73 -5.29
C ALA A 122 2.41 15.43 -3.92
N ALA A 123 1.93 14.71 -2.90
CA ALA A 123 1.83 15.23 -1.55
C ALA A 123 3.21 15.57 -0.96
N LEU A 124 4.23 14.76 -1.22
CA LEU A 124 5.60 15.00 -0.77
C LEU A 124 6.19 16.30 -1.36
N VAL A 125 5.93 16.54 -2.65
CA VAL A 125 6.47 17.71 -3.37
C VAL A 125 5.72 19.00 -3.03
N THR A 126 4.40 18.90 -2.81
CA THR A 126 3.55 20.06 -2.56
C THR A 126 3.40 20.46 -1.09
N SER A 127 3.84 19.60 -0.17
CA SER A 127 3.79 19.93 1.26
C SER A 127 4.94 20.84 1.65
N PRO A 128 4.68 22.00 2.26
CA PRO A 128 5.75 22.88 2.73
C PRO A 128 6.59 22.17 3.80
N VAL A 129 7.89 22.42 3.75
CA VAL A 129 8.89 21.89 4.69
C VAL A 129 8.71 22.55 6.06
#